data_65ae9a341a248b272675a456c2d6670c
#
_entry.id   65ae9a341a248b272675a456c2d6670c
#
_cell.length_a   1.000
_cell.length_b   1.000
_cell.length_c   1.000
_cell.angle_alpha   90.00
_cell.angle_beta   90.00
_cell.angle_gamma   90.00
#
_symmetry.space_group_name_H-M   'P 1'
#
loop_
_entity.id
_entity.type
_entity.pdbx_description
1 polymer ?
#
loop_
_entity_poly.entity_id
_entity_poly.type
_entity_poly.pdbx_seq_one_letter_code
_entity_poly.pdbx_strand_id
1 'polypeptide(L)'
;MIKRLTVLLLLFSGWLVTYGQTGRSSGLTIYGGKDMVGYDMVPPSAGVPPFDAGKTYFDSRFSLGFGYRWRLKPIDSRWFFDLAITAGYHRYKYGLSYLSPDEHITYAGNAGVCNLLSVSLSGSAGYYLYKGLNLSVGVESAYYFYDKNFENVPVFVRLGYDFGCMEIAIQYKRGMTRKFDLFPFANNRLSGWELMVYIPLSKRNTN
;
A
#
# COMPACT_ATOMS: atom_id res chain seq x y z
N MET A 1 -9.65 12.80 14.09
CA MET A 1 -9.31 11.37 13.88
C MET A 1 -7.85 11.07 14.24
N ILE A 2 -6.90 11.90 13.85
CA ILE A 2 -5.44 11.74 14.09
C ILE A 2 -5.12 11.55 15.59
N LYS A 3 -5.70 12.34 16.50
CA LYS A 3 -5.42 12.23 17.95
C LYS A 3 -5.75 10.86 18.57
N ARG A 4 -6.75 10.14 18.05
CA ARG A 4 -7.13 8.80 18.53
C ARG A 4 -6.16 7.72 18.02
N LEU A 5 -5.64 7.87 16.81
CA LEU A 5 -4.66 6.95 16.23
C LEU A 5 -3.31 7.08 16.94
N THR A 6 -2.90 8.30 17.29
CA THR A 6 -1.66 8.57 18.04
C THR A 6 -1.73 7.96 19.45
N VAL A 7 -2.87 8.05 20.13
CA VAL A 7 -3.04 7.44 21.45
C VAL A 7 -3.01 5.91 21.37
N LEU A 8 -3.62 5.30 20.36
CA LEU A 8 -3.55 3.85 20.12
C LEU A 8 -2.12 3.38 19.83
N LEU A 9 -1.36 4.13 19.03
CA LEU A 9 0.04 3.84 18.74
C LEU A 9 0.93 3.98 19.99
N LEU A 10 0.66 4.98 20.85
CA LEU A 10 1.39 5.17 22.11
C LEU A 10 1.03 4.09 23.14
N LEU A 11 -0.21 3.66 23.24
CA LEU A 11 -0.62 2.55 24.08
C LEU A 11 -0.02 1.22 23.60
N PHE A 12 0.05 1.01 22.28
CA PHE A 12 0.67 -0.18 21.69
C PHE A 12 2.19 -0.19 21.90
N SER A 13 2.86 0.97 21.79
CA SER A 13 4.30 1.09 22.06
C SER A 13 4.64 0.88 23.54
N GLY A 14 3.81 1.38 24.46
CA GLY A 14 3.96 1.15 25.90
C GLY A 14 3.80 -0.33 26.29
N TRP A 15 2.90 -1.04 25.63
CA TRP A 15 2.68 -2.48 25.85
C TRP A 15 3.89 -3.32 25.38
N LEU A 16 4.55 -2.92 24.28
CA LEU A 16 5.72 -3.59 23.75
C LEU A 16 6.98 -3.42 24.61
N VAL A 17 7.08 -2.37 25.40
CA VAL A 17 8.24 -2.09 26.27
C VAL A 17 8.21 -2.97 27.54
N THR A 18 7.04 -3.40 27.99
CA THR A 18 6.87 -4.18 29.23
C THR A 18 7.20 -5.67 29.08
N TYR A 19 7.30 -6.21 27.87
CA TYR A 19 7.71 -7.61 27.67
C TYR A 19 9.23 -7.71 27.46
N GLY A 20 9.94 -7.88 28.53
CA GLY A 20 11.39 -7.71 28.71
C GLY A 20 12.34 -8.69 28.01
N GLN A 21 11.92 -9.51 27.06
CA GLN A 21 12.84 -10.33 26.26
C GLN A 21 12.29 -10.48 24.84
N THR A 22 12.74 -9.63 23.93
CA THR A 22 12.34 -9.68 22.52
C THR A 22 13.57 -9.78 21.63
N GLY A 23 13.60 -10.77 20.74
CA GLY A 23 14.48 -10.73 19.58
C GLY A 23 14.10 -9.54 18.71
N ARG A 24 15.08 -8.69 18.41
CA ARG A 24 14.87 -7.52 17.54
C ARG A 24 15.63 -7.70 16.25
N SER A 25 15.00 -7.48 15.14
CA SER A 25 15.68 -7.33 13.86
C SER A 25 15.24 -6.03 13.20
N SER A 26 16.16 -5.39 12.52
CA SER A 26 15.85 -4.19 11.73
C SER A 26 16.63 -4.22 10.43
N GLY A 27 16.08 -3.67 9.38
CA GLY A 27 16.71 -3.73 8.09
C GLY A 27 15.98 -3.00 6.99
N LEU A 28 16.53 -3.12 5.79
CA LEU A 28 15.97 -2.50 4.60
C LEU A 28 14.80 -3.31 4.06
N THR A 29 13.80 -2.62 3.55
CA THR A 29 12.74 -3.20 2.75
C THR A 29 12.66 -2.52 1.40
N ILE A 30 12.51 -3.31 0.35
CA ILE A 30 12.33 -2.85 -1.03
C ILE A 30 11.07 -3.51 -1.54
N TYR A 31 10.25 -2.78 -2.27
CA TYR A 31 9.06 -3.36 -2.88
C TYR A 31 8.87 -2.87 -4.31
N GLY A 32 8.24 -3.72 -5.10
CA GLY A 32 7.75 -3.38 -6.42
C GLY A 32 6.36 -3.96 -6.60
N GLY A 33 5.49 -3.26 -7.31
CA GLY A 33 4.12 -3.70 -7.43
C GLY A 33 3.32 -3.02 -8.52
N LYS A 34 2.04 -3.33 -8.49
CA LYS A 34 1.03 -2.74 -9.35
C LYS A 34 -0.18 -2.36 -8.51
N ASP A 35 -0.53 -1.08 -8.57
CA ASP A 35 -1.74 -0.58 -7.93
C ASP A 35 -2.97 -0.88 -8.81
N MET A 36 -4.09 -1.09 -8.16
CA MET A 36 -5.40 -1.31 -8.77
C MET A 36 -6.33 -0.22 -8.28
N VAL A 37 -6.96 0.46 -9.20
CA VAL A 37 -7.98 1.47 -8.88
C VAL A 37 -9.33 0.93 -9.34
N GLY A 38 -10.30 0.89 -8.43
CA GLY A 38 -11.68 0.60 -8.78
C GLY A 38 -12.27 1.74 -9.59
N TYR A 39 -13.05 1.43 -10.62
CA TYR A 39 -13.73 2.44 -11.44
C TYR A 39 -15.14 2.64 -10.91
N ASP A 40 -15.50 3.91 -10.63
CA ASP A 40 -16.89 4.31 -10.63
C ASP A 40 -17.18 5.01 -11.96
N MET A 41 -18.27 4.65 -12.60
CA MET A 41 -18.74 5.37 -13.80
C MET A 41 -19.03 6.81 -13.39
N VAL A 42 -18.36 7.76 -14.01
CA VAL A 42 -18.77 9.16 -13.94
C VAL A 42 -19.97 9.31 -14.85
N PRO A 43 -21.16 9.68 -14.34
CA PRO A 43 -22.29 9.94 -15.21
C PRO A 43 -21.93 11.07 -16.19
N PRO A 44 -22.35 11.01 -17.46
CA PRO A 44 -22.10 12.08 -18.40
C PRO A 44 -22.67 13.38 -17.80
N SER A 45 -21.83 14.42 -17.75
CA SER A 45 -22.29 15.75 -17.35
C SER A 45 -23.41 16.19 -18.29
N ALA A 46 -24.48 16.73 -17.72
CA ALA A 46 -25.61 17.25 -18.50
C ALA A 46 -25.12 18.23 -19.58
N GLY A 47 -25.34 17.89 -20.86
CA GLY A 47 -24.91 18.69 -22.02
C GLY A 47 -24.01 17.95 -23.02
N VAL A 48 -23.56 16.75 -22.72
CA VAL A 48 -22.90 15.88 -23.69
C VAL A 48 -23.97 15.03 -24.37
N PRO A 49 -24.01 14.94 -25.72
CA PRO A 49 -24.97 14.06 -26.43
C PRO A 49 -24.84 12.62 -25.88
N PRO A 50 -25.87 11.79 -25.98
CA PRO A 50 -25.89 10.43 -25.48
C PRO A 50 -24.98 9.54 -26.32
N PHE A 51 -23.70 9.81 -26.30
CA PHE A 51 -22.66 8.86 -26.66
C PHE A 51 -22.52 7.91 -25.48
N ASP A 52 -22.57 6.62 -25.73
CA ASP A 52 -22.42 5.59 -24.72
C ASP A 52 -21.34 5.92 -23.71
N ALA A 53 -21.69 5.79 -22.44
CA ALA A 53 -20.91 6.25 -21.31
C ALA A 53 -19.41 5.99 -21.48
N GLY A 54 -18.64 7.05 -21.67
CA GLY A 54 -17.21 6.98 -21.78
C GLY A 54 -16.63 6.30 -20.53
N LYS A 55 -15.79 5.30 -20.72
CA LYS A 55 -15.09 4.65 -19.62
C LYS A 55 -13.81 5.42 -19.33
N THR A 56 -13.72 5.97 -18.13
CA THR A 56 -12.44 6.41 -17.62
C THR A 56 -11.59 5.19 -17.31
N TYR A 57 -10.37 5.14 -17.78
CA TYR A 57 -9.42 4.12 -17.40
C TYR A 57 -8.26 4.73 -16.62
N PHE A 58 -7.82 3.96 -15.65
CA PHE A 58 -6.65 4.25 -14.88
C PHE A 58 -5.84 2.96 -14.81
N ASP A 59 -4.68 2.95 -15.40
CA ASP A 59 -3.79 1.80 -15.42
C ASP A 59 -2.51 2.13 -14.66
N SER A 60 -2.27 1.41 -13.57
CA SER A 60 -1.00 1.46 -12.88
C SER A 60 0.05 0.79 -13.74
N ARG A 61 1.08 1.52 -14.08
CA ARG A 61 2.22 0.96 -14.81
C ARG A 61 3.09 0.16 -13.87
N PHE A 62 3.50 0.78 -12.78
CA PHE A 62 4.26 0.15 -11.71
C PHE A 62 4.30 1.06 -10.49
N SER A 63 4.55 0.45 -9.35
CA SER A 63 4.97 1.11 -8.11
C SER A 63 6.28 0.52 -7.64
N LEU A 64 7.17 1.35 -7.15
CA LEU A 64 8.45 0.95 -6.58
C LEU A 64 8.66 1.74 -5.29
N GLY A 65 9.30 1.10 -4.31
CA GLY A 65 9.63 1.81 -3.10
C GLY A 65 10.67 1.09 -2.27
N PHE A 66 11.18 1.83 -1.31
CA PHE A 66 12.15 1.36 -0.35
C PHE A 66 11.85 1.95 1.02
N GLY A 67 12.39 1.31 2.05
CA GLY A 67 12.18 1.79 3.41
C GLY A 67 12.97 1.02 4.43
N TYR A 68 12.61 1.23 5.67
CA TYR A 68 13.23 0.58 6.80
C TYR A 68 12.16 -0.08 7.66
N ARG A 69 12.40 -1.33 8.09
CA ARG A 69 11.49 -2.13 8.88
C ARG A 69 12.17 -2.54 10.19
N TRP A 70 11.42 -2.41 11.27
CA TRP A 70 11.74 -2.95 12.59
C TRP A 70 10.81 -4.12 12.86
N ARG A 71 11.38 -5.27 13.18
CA ARG A 71 10.64 -6.47 13.60
C ARG A 71 10.93 -6.76 15.06
N LEU A 72 9.87 -6.91 15.84
CA LEU A 72 9.89 -7.31 17.23
C LEU A 72 9.29 -8.71 17.30
N LYS A 73 10.06 -9.67 17.79
CA LYS A 73 9.61 -11.05 17.98
C LYS A 73 9.83 -11.43 19.44
N PRO A 74 8.79 -11.71 20.25
CA PRO A 74 8.95 -12.27 21.58
C PRO A 74 9.69 -13.59 21.50
N ILE A 75 10.56 -13.87 22.49
CA ILE A 75 11.32 -15.13 22.57
C ILE A 75 10.33 -16.28 22.66
N ASP A 76 10.62 -17.39 21.97
CA ASP A 76 9.79 -18.60 21.90
C ASP A 76 8.38 -18.39 21.32
N SER A 77 8.09 -17.20 20.80
CA SER A 77 6.83 -16.92 20.16
C SER A 77 6.90 -17.12 18.64
N ARG A 78 5.81 -17.58 18.07
CA ARG A 78 5.59 -17.56 16.61
C ARG A 78 5.02 -16.22 16.14
N TRP A 79 4.59 -15.35 17.06
CA TRP A 79 4.10 -14.02 16.76
C TRP A 79 5.26 -13.05 16.56
N PHE A 80 5.07 -12.08 15.67
CA PHE A 80 5.96 -10.95 15.50
C PHE A 80 5.17 -9.69 15.17
N PHE A 81 5.80 -8.54 15.39
CA PHE A 81 5.23 -7.23 15.08
C PHE A 81 6.23 -6.47 14.23
N ASP A 82 5.77 -5.92 13.11
CA ASP A 82 6.56 -5.08 12.24
C ASP A 82 6.08 -3.64 12.33
N LEU A 83 7.04 -2.72 12.38
CA LEU A 83 6.86 -1.31 12.14
C LEU A 83 7.74 -0.93 10.96
N ALA A 84 7.22 -0.21 9.97
CA ALA A 84 8.04 0.20 8.84
C ALA A 84 7.71 1.63 8.40
N ILE A 85 8.74 2.32 7.92
CA ILE A 85 8.62 3.58 7.19
C ILE A 85 9.11 3.34 5.77
N THR A 86 8.33 3.77 4.78
CA THR A 86 8.69 3.58 3.37
C THR A 86 8.48 4.85 2.56
N ALA A 87 9.28 4.99 1.51
CA ALA A 87 9.09 5.98 0.45
C ALA A 87 8.78 5.24 -0.86
N GLY A 88 7.84 5.73 -1.62
CA GLY A 88 7.37 5.08 -2.84
C GLY A 88 7.23 6.04 -4.02
N TYR A 89 7.39 5.47 -5.20
CA TYR A 89 7.11 6.11 -6.47
C TYR A 89 6.11 5.27 -7.24
N HIS A 90 5.04 5.92 -7.71
CA HIS A 90 3.93 5.27 -8.40
C HIS A 90 3.72 5.96 -9.75
N ARG A 91 3.60 5.18 -10.80
CA ARG A 91 3.37 5.69 -12.14
C ARG A 91 2.07 5.14 -12.71
N TYR A 92 1.20 6.05 -13.12
CA TYR A 92 -0.11 5.74 -13.66
C TYR A 92 -0.30 6.32 -15.05
N LYS A 93 -1.09 5.64 -15.87
CA LYS A 93 -1.61 6.15 -17.13
C LYS A 93 -3.11 6.30 -16.98
N TYR A 94 -3.65 7.45 -17.33
CA TYR A 94 -5.08 7.71 -17.29
C TYR A 94 -5.58 8.22 -18.62
N GLY A 95 -6.87 8.06 -18.86
CA GLY A 95 -7.52 8.59 -20.04
C GLY A 95 -9.03 8.31 -20.04
N LEU A 96 -9.70 8.90 -21.00
CA LEU A 96 -11.10 8.67 -21.30
C LEU A 96 -11.17 7.81 -22.56
N SER A 97 -11.84 6.67 -22.50
CA SER A 97 -12.18 5.87 -23.67
C SER A 97 -13.67 6.03 -23.95
N TYR A 98 -14.02 6.39 -25.18
CA TYR A 98 -15.39 6.35 -25.66
C TYR A 98 -15.58 5.10 -26.51
N LEU A 99 -16.71 4.41 -26.33
CA LEU A 99 -17.15 3.38 -27.25
C LEU A 99 -17.84 4.11 -28.43
N SER A 100 -17.28 3.97 -29.62
CA SER A 100 -17.97 4.37 -30.83
C SER A 100 -19.15 3.41 -31.11
N PRO A 101 -20.26 3.84 -31.69
CA PRO A 101 -21.35 2.97 -32.12
C PRO A 101 -20.89 1.81 -33.04
N ASP A 102 -19.75 1.97 -33.72
CA ASP A 102 -19.16 1.00 -34.64
C ASP A 102 -18.13 0.06 -33.96
N GLU A 103 -18.21 -0.17 -32.64
CA GLU A 103 -17.31 -1.04 -31.85
C GLU A 103 -15.83 -0.66 -31.86
N HIS A 104 -15.44 0.45 -32.41
CA HIS A 104 -14.07 0.95 -32.34
C HIS A 104 -13.87 1.83 -31.11
N ILE A 105 -12.86 1.48 -30.29
CA ILE A 105 -12.45 2.30 -29.15
C ILE A 105 -11.76 3.55 -29.69
N THR A 106 -12.43 4.68 -29.63
CA THR A 106 -11.82 5.96 -29.97
C THR A 106 -11.31 6.62 -28.68
N TYR A 107 -10.02 6.87 -28.60
CA TYR A 107 -9.44 7.61 -27.48
C TYR A 107 -9.73 9.10 -27.65
N ALA A 108 -10.55 9.67 -26.83
CA ALA A 108 -10.74 11.12 -26.79
C ALA A 108 -9.75 11.77 -25.81
N GLY A 109 -9.09 12.64 -26.29
CA GLY A 109 -8.17 13.72 -25.99
C GLY A 109 -7.83 14.14 -24.57
N ASN A 110 -7.74 13.35 -23.53
CA ASN A 110 -7.14 13.74 -22.26
C ASN A 110 -6.38 12.56 -21.62
N ALA A 111 -5.63 11.81 -22.40
CA ALA A 111 -4.75 10.78 -21.87
C ALA A 111 -3.48 11.40 -21.32
N GLY A 112 -3.09 11.02 -20.10
CA GLY A 112 -1.90 11.53 -19.45
C GLY A 112 -1.18 10.48 -18.62
N VAL A 113 -0.03 10.85 -18.14
CA VAL A 113 0.77 10.08 -17.17
C VAL A 113 0.82 10.88 -15.88
N CYS A 114 0.50 10.22 -14.78
CA CYS A 114 0.60 10.77 -13.45
C CYS A 114 1.72 10.05 -12.69
N ASN A 115 2.60 10.81 -12.07
CA ASN A 115 3.66 10.29 -11.22
C ASN A 115 3.40 10.78 -9.80
N LEU A 116 3.32 9.84 -8.85
CA LEU A 116 3.10 10.14 -7.44
C LEU A 116 4.30 9.70 -6.63
N LEU A 117 4.72 10.54 -5.70
CA LEU A 117 5.62 10.17 -4.62
C LEU A 117 4.79 9.90 -3.37
N SER A 118 5.19 8.95 -2.58
CA SER A 118 4.54 8.65 -1.30
C SER A 118 5.54 8.45 -0.18
N VAL A 119 5.10 8.79 1.03
CA VAL A 119 5.77 8.38 2.27
C VAL A 119 4.73 7.69 3.13
N SER A 120 5.07 6.55 3.69
CA SER A 120 4.13 5.81 4.53
C SER A 120 4.76 5.30 5.80
N LEU A 121 3.90 5.14 6.81
CA LEU A 121 4.17 4.48 8.06
C LEU A 121 3.22 3.30 8.18
N SER A 122 3.75 2.11 8.43
CA SER A 122 2.93 0.91 8.57
C SER A 122 3.23 0.14 9.85
N GLY A 123 2.18 -0.48 10.39
CA GLY A 123 2.25 -1.41 11.51
C GLY A 123 1.56 -2.71 11.17
N SER A 124 2.15 -3.84 11.54
CA SER A 124 1.54 -5.16 11.32
C SER A 124 1.83 -6.15 12.44
N ALA A 125 0.92 -7.10 12.60
CA ALA A 125 1.11 -8.29 13.42
C ALA A 125 1.17 -9.51 12.50
N GLY A 126 2.10 -10.40 12.75
CA GLY A 126 2.30 -11.59 11.95
C GLY A 126 2.56 -12.84 12.79
N TYR A 127 2.42 -13.98 12.12
CA TYR A 127 2.59 -15.28 12.71
C TYR A 127 3.38 -16.21 11.81
N TYR A 128 4.40 -16.89 12.33
CA TYR A 128 5.13 -17.93 11.63
C TYR A 128 4.32 -19.23 11.59
N LEU A 129 3.85 -19.60 10.41
CA LEU A 129 3.04 -20.79 10.17
C LEU A 129 3.93 -22.04 10.24
N TYR A 130 4.98 -22.10 9.42
CA TYR A 130 5.87 -23.23 9.30
C TYR A 130 7.23 -22.82 8.71
N LYS A 131 8.36 -23.24 9.30
CA LYS A 131 9.75 -23.14 8.77
C LYS A 131 10.05 -21.89 7.93
N GLY A 132 9.80 -20.71 8.47
CA GLY A 132 10.06 -19.45 7.76
C GLY A 132 8.81 -18.87 7.03
N LEU A 133 7.81 -19.68 6.72
CA LEU A 133 6.55 -19.20 6.15
C LEU A 133 5.79 -18.39 7.21
N ASN A 134 5.43 -17.17 6.87
CA ASN A 134 4.72 -16.27 7.76
C ASN A 134 3.55 -15.58 7.06
N LEU A 135 2.53 -15.26 7.85
CA LEU A 135 1.37 -14.48 7.43
C LEU A 135 1.27 -13.28 8.37
N SER A 136 1.05 -12.09 7.82
CA SER A 136 0.83 -10.88 8.61
C SER A 136 -0.31 -10.05 8.07
N VAL A 137 -0.95 -9.32 8.97
CA VAL A 137 -1.98 -8.33 8.65
C VAL A 137 -1.59 -7.01 9.29
N GLY A 138 -1.90 -5.91 8.61
CA GLY A 138 -1.50 -4.61 9.10
C GLY A 138 -2.28 -3.45 8.48
N VAL A 139 -1.93 -2.28 8.94
CA VAL A 139 -2.44 -1.01 8.47
C VAL A 139 -1.28 -0.10 8.11
N GLU A 140 -1.48 0.69 7.09
CA GLU A 140 -0.53 1.68 6.63
C GLU A 140 -1.20 3.05 6.58
N SER A 141 -0.48 4.10 6.92
CA SER A 141 -0.87 5.49 6.67
C SER A 141 0.09 6.03 5.61
N ALA A 142 -0.41 6.24 4.40
CA ALA A 142 0.37 6.70 3.27
C ALA A 142 -0.05 8.12 2.89
N TYR A 143 0.93 8.99 2.75
CA TYR A 143 0.77 10.36 2.28
C TYR A 143 1.36 10.49 0.89
N TYR A 144 0.55 10.94 -0.05
CA TYR A 144 0.90 11.08 -1.46
C TYR A 144 1.11 12.54 -1.82
N PHE A 145 2.21 12.81 -2.49
CA PHE A 145 2.59 14.13 -2.99
C PHE A 145 2.22 14.25 -4.47
N TYR A 146 1.33 15.16 -4.75
CA TYR A 146 0.88 15.54 -6.09
C TYR A 146 0.37 16.99 -6.04
N ASP A 147 -0.20 17.52 -7.12
CA ASP A 147 -0.80 18.87 -7.17
C ASP A 147 -1.72 19.14 -5.97
N LYS A 148 -2.54 18.16 -5.60
CA LYS A 148 -3.27 18.11 -4.33
C LYS A 148 -2.80 16.89 -3.57
N ASN A 149 -2.12 17.13 -2.46
CA ASN A 149 -1.69 16.08 -1.56
C ASN A 149 -2.89 15.35 -0.96
N PHE A 150 -2.78 14.05 -0.79
CA PHE A 150 -3.85 13.25 -0.19
C PHE A 150 -3.30 12.12 0.68
N GLU A 151 -4.15 11.67 1.60
CA GLU A 151 -3.86 10.57 2.50
C GLU A 151 -4.67 9.34 2.09
N ASN A 152 -4.03 8.18 2.16
CA ASN A 152 -4.67 6.87 2.03
C ASN A 152 -4.29 6.01 3.23
N VAL A 153 -5.29 5.31 3.77
CA VAL A 153 -5.07 4.38 4.89
C VAL A 153 -5.46 2.98 4.42
N PRO A 154 -4.54 2.26 3.75
CA PRO A 154 -4.79 0.88 3.37
C PRO A 154 -4.63 -0.08 4.56
N VAL A 155 -5.47 -1.11 4.56
CA VAL A 155 -5.19 -2.36 5.27
C VAL A 155 -4.50 -3.33 4.32
N PHE A 156 -3.64 -4.18 4.86
CA PHE A 156 -2.92 -5.14 4.04
C PHE A 156 -2.83 -6.52 4.68
N VAL A 157 -2.69 -7.51 3.81
CA VAL A 157 -2.34 -8.88 4.16
C VAL A 157 -1.04 -9.22 3.42
N ARG A 158 -0.09 -9.82 4.12
CA ARG A 158 1.22 -10.18 3.59
C ARG A 158 1.50 -11.64 3.89
N LEU A 159 1.90 -12.40 2.87
CA LEU A 159 2.42 -13.74 2.96
C LEU A 159 3.91 -13.69 2.63
N GLY A 160 4.77 -14.11 3.55
CA GLY A 160 6.21 -14.04 3.43
C GLY A 160 6.90 -15.36 3.72
N TYR A 161 8.13 -15.50 3.21
CA TYR A 161 9.03 -16.58 3.55
C TYR A 161 10.40 -16.02 3.97
N ASP A 162 10.76 -16.30 5.19
CA ASP A 162 12.03 -15.90 5.82
C ASP A 162 13.11 -16.97 5.56
N PHE A 163 14.10 -16.62 4.75
CA PHE A 163 15.27 -17.45 4.43
C PHE A 163 16.40 -17.30 5.46
N GLY A 164 16.19 -16.51 6.51
CA GLY A 164 17.21 -16.22 7.50
C GLY A 164 18.12 -15.03 7.15
N CYS A 165 18.59 -14.92 5.93
CA CYS A 165 19.35 -13.75 5.43
C CYS A 165 18.46 -12.68 4.81
N MET A 166 17.28 -13.05 4.32
CA MET A 166 16.27 -12.14 3.76
C MET A 166 14.87 -12.76 3.87
N GLU A 167 13.86 -11.95 3.77
CA GLU A 167 12.46 -12.37 3.62
C GLU A 167 11.93 -11.89 2.27
N ILE A 168 11.27 -12.77 1.54
CA ILE A 168 10.51 -12.43 0.33
C ILE A 168 9.04 -12.56 0.67
N ALA A 169 8.25 -11.56 0.32
CA ALA A 169 6.83 -11.55 0.63
C ALA A 169 6.00 -10.96 -0.50
N ILE A 170 4.79 -11.48 -0.66
CA ILE A 170 3.75 -10.88 -1.47
C ILE A 170 2.74 -10.21 -0.54
N GLN A 171 2.32 -9.00 -0.88
CA GLN A 171 1.40 -8.19 -0.09
C GLN A 171 0.25 -7.70 -0.96
N TYR A 172 -0.96 -7.83 -0.45
CA TYR A 172 -2.14 -7.18 -1.01
C TYR A 172 -2.57 -6.03 -0.10
N LYS A 173 -2.74 -4.85 -0.67
CA LYS A 173 -3.23 -3.64 0.00
C LYS A 173 -4.61 -3.27 -0.50
N ARG A 174 -5.48 -2.83 0.42
CA ARG A 174 -6.79 -2.27 0.08
C ARG A 174 -7.00 -0.95 0.82
N GLY A 175 -7.12 0.14 0.07
CA GLY A 175 -7.40 1.46 0.62
C GLY A 175 -8.76 1.52 1.32
N MET A 176 -8.78 2.12 2.50
CA MET A 176 -10.02 2.34 3.27
C MET A 176 -10.59 3.73 3.01
N THR A 177 -9.76 4.69 2.63
CA THR A 177 -10.16 6.05 2.30
C THR A 177 -10.72 6.11 0.88
N ARG A 178 -11.89 6.77 0.72
CA ARG A 178 -12.57 6.92 -0.56
C ARG A 178 -12.23 8.22 -1.31
N LYS A 179 -11.45 9.10 -0.68
CA LYS A 179 -11.18 10.43 -1.21
C LYS A 179 -9.93 10.44 -2.10
N PHE A 180 -10.11 9.99 -3.29
CA PHE A 180 -9.16 10.24 -4.36
C PHE A 180 -9.78 11.36 -5.23
N ASP A 181 -9.62 12.61 -4.80
CA ASP A 181 -10.15 13.80 -5.50
C ASP A 181 -9.26 14.27 -6.66
N LEU A 182 -8.47 13.37 -7.21
CA LEU A 182 -7.74 13.62 -8.45
C LEU A 182 -8.68 13.40 -9.62
N PHE A 183 -9.10 14.48 -10.27
CA PHE A 183 -9.81 14.35 -11.56
C PHE A 183 -9.00 13.43 -12.49
N PRO A 184 -9.63 12.41 -13.07
CA PRO A 184 -11.06 12.08 -13.14
C PRO A 184 -11.51 11.01 -12.10
N PHE A 185 -10.89 10.89 -10.93
CA PHE A 185 -10.93 9.73 -10.04
C PHE A 185 -11.71 9.93 -8.74
N ALA A 186 -12.69 10.82 -8.72
CA ALA A 186 -13.55 11.02 -7.57
C ALA A 186 -14.12 9.69 -7.04
N ASN A 187 -13.87 9.41 -5.74
CA ASN A 187 -14.42 8.27 -4.96
C ASN A 187 -13.78 6.89 -5.11
N ASN A 188 -12.58 6.73 -5.64
CA ASN A 188 -11.96 5.41 -5.79
C ASN A 188 -11.07 5.02 -4.61
N ARG A 189 -11.00 3.71 -4.34
CA ARG A 189 -10.08 3.11 -3.37
C ARG A 189 -8.83 2.64 -4.10
N LEU A 190 -7.68 3.08 -3.61
CA LEU A 190 -6.40 2.59 -4.11
C LEU A 190 -6.11 1.24 -3.46
N SER A 191 -6.00 0.20 -4.27
CA SER A 191 -5.61 -1.16 -3.86
C SER A 191 -4.42 -1.59 -4.69
N GLY A 192 -3.69 -2.61 -4.27
CA GLY A 192 -2.53 -3.05 -5.04
C GLY A 192 -1.92 -4.34 -4.55
N TRP A 193 -1.09 -4.91 -5.42
CA TRP A 193 -0.23 -6.04 -5.13
C TRP A 193 1.22 -5.58 -5.13
N GLU A 194 1.98 -6.02 -4.13
CA GLU A 194 3.40 -5.71 -3.98
C GLU A 194 4.19 -6.99 -3.72
N LEU A 195 5.31 -7.13 -4.40
CA LEU A 195 6.36 -8.06 -4.05
C LEU A 195 7.39 -7.30 -3.21
N MET A 196 7.74 -7.84 -2.05
CA MET A 196 8.61 -7.19 -1.08
C MET A 196 9.81 -8.06 -0.78
N VAL A 197 10.96 -7.42 -0.60
CA VAL A 197 12.17 -8.04 -0.07
C VAL A 197 12.58 -7.28 1.18
N TYR A 198 12.77 -7.99 2.27
CA TYR A 198 13.30 -7.44 3.52
C TYR A 198 14.66 -8.05 3.80
N ILE A 199 15.66 -7.21 4.03
CA ILE A 199 17.05 -7.58 4.30
C ILE A 199 17.39 -7.12 5.72
N PRO A 200 17.47 -8.03 6.71
CA PRO A 200 17.84 -7.68 8.07
C PRO A 200 19.30 -7.23 8.13
N LEU A 201 19.54 -6.00 8.57
CA LEU A 201 20.89 -5.45 8.78
C LEU A 201 21.38 -5.68 10.20
N SER A 202 20.47 -5.74 11.16
CA SER A 202 20.78 -6.00 12.56
C SER A 202 19.85 -7.09 13.08
N LYS A 203 20.45 -8.15 13.68
CA LYS A 203 19.76 -9.17 14.45
C LYS A 203 20.33 -9.17 15.84
N ARG A 204 19.56 -8.73 16.81
CA ARG A 204 19.95 -8.82 18.22
C ARG A 204 19.22 -10.00 18.86
N ASN A 205 19.93 -11.11 19.03
CA ASN A 205 19.48 -12.17 19.91
C ASN A 205 19.84 -11.73 21.33
N THR A 206 18.88 -11.44 22.17
CA THR A 206 19.09 -11.36 23.59
C THR A 206 19.10 -12.82 24.11
N ASN A 207 20.30 -13.33 24.36
CA ASN A 207 20.48 -14.55 25.16
C ASN A 207 19.98 -14.29 26.59
#